data_dcc36e12597d393fa987eb1d4483ef53
#
_entry.id   dcc36e12597d393fa987eb1d4483ef53
#
_cell.length_a   1.000
_cell.length_b   1.000
_cell.length_c   1.000
_cell.angle_alpha   90.00
_cell.angle_beta   90.00
_cell.angle_gamma   90.00
#
_symmetry.space_group_name_H-M   'P 1'
#
loop_
_entity.id
_entity.type
_entity.pdbx_description
1 polymer ?
#
loop_
_entity_poly.entity_id
_entity_poly.type
_entity_poly.pdbx_seq_one_letter_code
_entity_poly.pdbx_strand_id
1 'polypeptide(L)'
;CKEITENYDIDGINLDYIRYPETWKIKVSGNQGRRYITNIVETISKEVKSIKPWVKMSCSPIGKADDLTRYWSHGWNAYSTVLQDAQGWLKNGLMDELFPMMYFKENNFYPFAIDWKELSDEKIICPGLGIYFMSPNEKDWSLDDITREMEVTRQFGMGHAYFRSKFFTDNIK
;
A
#
# COMPACT_ATOMS: atom_id res chain seq x y z
N CYS A 1 -7.88 15.85 6.11
CA CYS A 1 -6.53 15.78 6.69
C CYS A 1 -6.23 17.02 7.54
N LYS A 2 -6.41 18.24 7.01
CA LYS A 2 -6.15 19.49 7.74
C LYS A 2 -6.80 19.51 9.12
N GLU A 3 -8.11 19.36 9.20
CA GLU A 3 -8.88 19.36 10.45
C GLU A 3 -8.34 18.33 11.46
N ILE A 4 -8.02 17.12 11.00
CA ILE A 4 -7.46 16.08 11.86
C ILE A 4 -6.09 16.50 12.40
N THR A 5 -5.24 17.06 11.54
CA THR A 5 -3.89 17.51 11.93
C THR A 5 -3.94 18.66 12.94
N GLU A 6 -4.88 19.60 12.77
CA GLU A 6 -5.03 20.74 13.67
C GLU A 6 -5.54 20.34 15.05
N ASN A 7 -6.52 19.43 15.11
CA ASN A 7 -7.33 19.22 16.31
C ASN A 7 -6.96 17.97 17.12
N TYR A 8 -6.15 17.05 16.55
CA TYR A 8 -5.82 15.79 17.22
C TYR A 8 -4.31 15.61 17.34
N ASP A 9 -3.89 14.99 18.45
CA ASP A 9 -2.50 14.60 18.67
C ASP A 9 -2.23 13.30 17.93
N ILE A 10 -1.67 13.41 16.73
CA ILE A 10 -1.43 12.28 15.82
C ILE A 10 0.04 12.23 15.40
N ASP A 11 0.54 11.02 15.21
CA ASP A 11 1.90 10.75 14.71
C ASP A 11 1.94 10.58 13.18
N GLY A 12 0.83 10.19 12.58
CA GLY A 12 0.74 9.95 11.13
C GLY A 12 -0.66 9.97 10.57
N ILE A 13 -0.75 10.08 9.25
CA ILE A 13 -1.98 9.96 8.46
C ILE A 13 -1.75 8.95 7.35
N ASN A 14 -2.62 7.93 7.28
CA ASN A 14 -2.65 6.99 6.16
C ASN A 14 -3.76 7.36 5.18
N LEU A 15 -3.40 7.51 3.90
CA LEU A 15 -4.36 7.72 2.82
C LEU A 15 -4.76 6.37 2.23
N ASP A 16 -5.95 5.92 2.57
CA ASP A 16 -6.56 4.77 1.93
C ASP A 16 -7.34 5.21 0.68
N TYR A 17 -7.47 4.32 -0.29
CA TYR A 17 -8.23 4.54 -1.53
C TYR A 17 -7.83 5.80 -2.33
N ILE A 18 -6.61 6.25 -2.22
CA ILE A 18 -6.07 7.41 -2.97
C ILE A 18 -5.72 7.01 -4.41
N ARG A 19 -6.75 6.79 -5.21
CA ARG A 19 -6.67 6.29 -6.59
C ARG A 19 -7.96 6.56 -7.36
N TYR A 20 -7.95 6.29 -8.68
CA TYR A 20 -9.19 6.26 -9.43
C TYR A 20 -10.05 5.06 -8.99
N PRO A 21 -11.36 5.28 -8.76
CA PRO A 21 -12.30 4.20 -8.49
C PRO A 21 -12.40 3.22 -9.66
N GLU A 22 -12.47 1.93 -9.37
CA GLU A 22 -12.55 0.87 -10.39
C GLU A 22 -13.80 0.97 -11.28
N THR A 23 -14.86 1.55 -10.73
CA THR A 23 -16.14 1.74 -11.41
C THR A 23 -16.16 2.94 -12.36
N TRP A 24 -15.14 3.77 -12.32
CA TRP A 24 -15.08 4.97 -13.14
C TRP A 24 -14.47 4.66 -14.51
N LYS A 25 -15.14 5.13 -15.56
CA LYS A 25 -14.56 5.14 -16.90
C LYS A 25 -13.54 6.28 -16.98
N ILE A 26 -12.27 5.93 -16.96
CA ILE A 26 -11.18 6.90 -17.07
C ILE A 26 -11.18 7.49 -18.49
N LYS A 27 -11.33 8.82 -18.58
CA LYS A 27 -11.44 9.56 -19.85
C LYS A 27 -10.17 10.36 -20.19
N VAL A 28 -9.12 10.19 -19.40
CA VAL A 28 -7.84 10.89 -19.58
C VAL A 28 -6.72 9.88 -19.83
N SER A 29 -5.59 10.34 -20.36
CA SER A 29 -4.41 9.48 -20.49
C SER A 29 -3.91 9.02 -19.11
N GLY A 30 -3.22 7.88 -19.04
CA GLY A 30 -2.65 7.37 -17.78
C GLY A 30 -1.74 8.40 -17.10
N ASN A 31 -0.89 9.07 -17.86
CA ASN A 31 -0.01 10.13 -17.34
C ASN A 31 -0.81 11.30 -16.74
N GLN A 32 -1.86 11.73 -17.42
CA GLN A 32 -2.70 12.82 -16.92
C GLN A 32 -3.46 12.42 -15.66
N GLY A 33 -3.97 11.20 -15.62
CA GLY A 33 -4.68 10.69 -14.45
C GLY A 33 -3.75 10.56 -13.23
N ARG A 34 -2.55 10.02 -13.40
CA ARG A 34 -1.54 9.95 -12.33
C ARG A 34 -1.18 11.36 -11.81
N ARG A 35 -1.02 12.33 -12.70
CA ARG A 35 -0.80 13.73 -12.29
C ARG A 35 -1.92 14.26 -11.41
N TYR A 36 -3.17 13.99 -11.74
CA TYR A 36 -4.30 14.47 -10.92
C TYR A 36 -4.28 13.89 -9.53
N ILE A 37 -4.06 12.57 -9.39
CA ILE A 37 -3.94 11.95 -8.07
C ILE A 37 -2.71 12.48 -7.31
N THR A 38 -1.56 12.60 -7.99
CA THR A 38 -0.35 13.16 -7.39
C THR A 38 -0.56 14.58 -6.87
N ASN A 39 -1.24 15.44 -7.61
CA ASN A 39 -1.55 16.80 -7.15
C ASN A 39 -2.40 16.81 -5.87
N ILE A 40 -3.33 15.85 -5.72
CA ILE A 40 -4.11 15.69 -4.48
C ILE A 40 -3.18 15.30 -3.33
N VAL A 41 -2.32 14.30 -3.55
CA VAL A 41 -1.35 13.83 -2.55
C VAL A 41 -0.39 14.95 -2.14
N GLU A 42 0.15 15.70 -3.10
CA GLU A 42 1.01 16.86 -2.84
C GLU A 42 0.32 17.91 -1.98
N THR A 43 -0.92 18.24 -2.32
CA THR A 43 -1.71 19.23 -1.57
C THR A 43 -1.91 18.79 -0.13
N ILE A 44 -2.29 17.51 0.08
CA ILE A 44 -2.49 16.95 1.41
C ILE A 44 -1.17 16.94 2.19
N SER A 45 -0.09 16.43 1.60
CA SER A 45 1.22 16.34 2.25
C SER A 45 1.75 17.71 2.67
N LYS A 46 1.69 18.70 1.78
CA LYS A 46 2.09 20.09 2.07
C LYS A 46 1.27 20.71 3.20
N GLU A 47 -0.05 20.54 3.17
CA GLU A 47 -0.94 21.08 4.19
C GLU A 47 -0.66 20.44 5.57
N VAL A 48 -0.56 19.12 5.63
CA VAL A 48 -0.25 18.39 6.88
C VAL A 48 1.09 18.80 7.45
N LYS A 49 2.14 18.80 6.62
CA LYS A 49 3.51 19.14 7.04
C LYS A 49 3.66 20.62 7.42
N SER A 50 2.84 21.52 6.87
CA SER A 50 2.85 22.94 7.27
C SER A 50 2.32 23.15 8.68
N ILE A 51 1.40 22.30 9.15
CA ILE A 51 0.79 22.37 10.48
C ILE A 51 1.67 21.61 11.50
N LYS A 52 2.00 20.36 11.19
CA LYS A 52 2.81 19.46 12.04
C LYS A 52 3.88 18.74 11.20
N PRO A 53 5.10 19.31 11.08
CA PRO A 53 6.14 18.77 10.20
C PRO A 53 6.57 17.32 10.52
N TRP A 54 6.37 16.89 11.76
CA TRP A 54 6.74 15.54 12.23
C TRP A 54 5.73 14.46 11.88
N VAL A 55 4.47 14.82 11.56
CA VAL A 55 3.42 13.85 11.21
C VAL A 55 3.81 13.06 9.97
N LYS A 56 3.84 11.73 10.08
CA LYS A 56 4.18 10.84 8.97
C LYS A 56 3.03 10.71 7.98
N MET A 57 3.39 10.72 6.70
CA MET A 57 2.43 10.49 5.62
C MET A 57 2.62 9.08 5.07
N SER A 58 1.54 8.35 4.94
CA SER A 58 1.54 7.02 4.34
C SER A 58 0.32 6.81 3.45
N CYS A 59 0.35 5.75 2.64
CA CYS A 59 -0.85 5.29 1.93
C CYS A 59 -0.87 3.77 1.82
N SER A 60 -2.08 3.24 1.55
CA SER A 60 -2.32 1.82 1.28
C SER A 60 -2.58 1.60 -0.21
N PRO A 61 -1.52 1.50 -1.05
CA PRO A 61 -1.69 1.29 -2.48
C PRO A 61 -2.15 -0.13 -2.81
N ILE A 62 -2.59 -0.33 -4.07
CA ILE A 62 -2.83 -1.66 -4.62
C ILE A 62 -1.56 -2.49 -4.50
N GLY A 63 -1.69 -3.75 -4.12
CA GLY A 63 -0.57 -4.61 -3.73
C GLY A 63 0.48 -4.87 -4.81
N LYS A 64 0.15 -4.75 -6.09
CA LYS A 64 1.11 -4.74 -7.19
C LYS A 64 1.35 -3.30 -7.63
N ALA A 65 2.60 -2.86 -7.65
CA ALA A 65 2.93 -1.51 -8.09
C ALA A 65 2.64 -1.34 -9.59
N ASP A 66 3.20 -2.21 -10.40
CA ASP A 66 2.94 -2.34 -11.83
C ASP A 66 3.15 -3.78 -12.27
N ASP A 67 3.02 -4.08 -13.57
CA ASP A 67 3.39 -5.38 -14.14
C ASP A 67 4.91 -5.54 -14.15
N LEU A 68 5.39 -6.76 -13.85
CA LEU A 68 6.81 -7.06 -13.84
C LEU A 68 7.24 -7.69 -15.17
N THR A 69 8.21 -7.07 -15.85
CA THR A 69 8.75 -7.59 -17.11
C THR A 69 9.48 -8.92 -16.95
N ARG A 70 10.06 -9.16 -15.77
CA ARG A 70 10.78 -10.38 -15.39
C ARG A 70 9.88 -11.52 -14.94
N TYR A 71 8.59 -11.28 -14.82
CA TYR A 71 7.65 -12.24 -14.28
C TYR A 71 6.31 -12.17 -14.99
N TRP A 72 5.84 -13.32 -15.50
CA TRP A 72 4.54 -13.40 -16.17
C TRP A 72 3.41 -13.20 -15.16
N SER A 73 3.04 -11.97 -14.95
CA SER A 73 1.87 -11.64 -14.16
C SER A 73 1.26 -10.37 -14.69
N HIS A 74 0.18 -10.53 -15.41
CA HIS A 74 -0.67 -9.41 -15.79
C HIS A 74 -1.80 -9.32 -14.78
N GLY A 75 -2.16 -8.13 -14.40
CA GLY A 75 -3.27 -7.99 -13.49
C GLY A 75 -3.51 -6.58 -13.04
N TRP A 76 -4.35 -6.51 -12.06
CA TRP A 76 -4.74 -5.26 -11.45
C TRP A 76 -3.59 -4.69 -10.61
N ASN A 77 -3.11 -3.52 -11.01
CA ASN A 77 -1.97 -2.88 -10.39
C ASN A 77 -2.25 -1.40 -10.08
N ALA A 78 -1.38 -0.80 -9.28
CA ALA A 78 -1.51 0.58 -8.84
C ALA A 78 -1.26 1.58 -9.98
N TYR A 79 -0.15 1.45 -10.66
CA TYR A 79 0.36 2.46 -11.59
C TYR A 79 -0.44 2.56 -12.88
N SER A 80 -0.64 1.41 -13.56
CA SER A 80 -1.27 1.38 -14.88
C SER A 80 -2.79 1.30 -14.80
N THR A 81 -3.36 0.60 -13.81
CA THR A 81 -4.80 0.33 -13.76
C THR A 81 -5.58 1.41 -13.02
N VAL A 82 -5.13 1.81 -11.83
CA VAL A 82 -5.85 2.79 -10.99
C VAL A 82 -5.10 4.12 -10.86
N LEU A 83 -4.05 4.30 -11.64
CA LEU A 83 -3.28 5.52 -11.81
C LEU A 83 -2.70 6.08 -10.51
N GLN A 84 -2.23 5.16 -9.65
CA GLN A 84 -1.69 5.42 -8.32
C GLN A 84 -0.16 5.27 -8.35
N ASP A 85 0.55 6.38 -8.44
CA ASP A 85 2.02 6.42 -8.50
C ASP A 85 2.66 6.44 -7.09
N ALA A 86 2.36 5.41 -6.28
CA ALA A 86 2.78 5.38 -4.89
C ALA A 86 4.30 5.32 -4.72
N GLN A 87 5.02 4.62 -5.59
CA GLN A 87 6.49 4.60 -5.59
C GLN A 87 7.06 5.99 -5.91
N GLY A 88 6.48 6.69 -6.88
CA GLY A 88 6.84 8.07 -7.19
C GLY A 88 6.59 9.03 -6.03
N TRP A 89 5.48 8.88 -5.31
CA TRP A 89 5.20 9.70 -4.12
C TRP A 89 6.21 9.44 -3.00
N LEU A 90 6.59 8.19 -2.79
CA LEU A 90 7.59 7.82 -1.80
C LEU A 90 8.96 8.42 -2.15
N LYS A 91 9.41 8.25 -3.39
CA LYS A 91 10.67 8.78 -3.91
C LYS A 91 10.76 10.32 -3.82
N ASN A 92 9.65 11.00 -4.11
CA ASN A 92 9.57 12.46 -4.07
C ASN A 92 9.31 13.02 -2.66
N GLY A 93 9.28 12.19 -1.61
CA GLY A 93 9.09 12.61 -0.23
C GLY A 93 7.67 13.08 0.12
N LEU A 94 6.68 12.74 -0.71
CA LEU A 94 5.27 13.00 -0.44
C LEU A 94 4.68 12.00 0.56
N MET A 95 5.28 10.80 0.61
CA MET A 95 5.03 9.75 1.58
C MET A 95 6.31 9.39 2.32
N ASP A 96 6.19 9.08 3.60
CA ASP A 96 7.28 8.60 4.45
C ASP A 96 7.37 7.06 4.42
N GLU A 97 6.25 6.38 4.21
CA GLU A 97 6.12 4.92 4.20
C GLU A 97 4.92 4.46 3.37
N LEU A 98 4.91 3.19 2.96
CA LEU A 98 3.82 2.57 2.20
C LEU A 98 3.37 1.25 2.83
N PHE A 99 2.04 1.01 2.76
CA PHE A 99 1.38 -0.22 3.18
C PHE A 99 0.67 -0.90 1.99
N PRO A 100 1.40 -1.47 1.02
CA PRO A 100 0.78 -2.10 -0.14
C PRO A 100 -0.18 -3.22 0.27
N MET A 101 -1.40 -3.22 -0.26
CA MET A 101 -2.44 -4.21 0.06
C MET A 101 -2.17 -5.54 -0.65
N MET A 102 -1.20 -6.30 -0.16
CA MET A 102 -0.68 -7.50 -0.79
C MET A 102 -1.42 -8.77 -0.32
N TYR A 103 -2.72 -8.81 -0.53
CA TYR A 103 -3.60 -9.92 -0.13
C TYR A 103 -3.55 -11.07 -1.16
N PHE A 104 -2.34 -11.55 -1.42
CA PHE A 104 -2.02 -12.59 -2.41
C PHE A 104 -1.14 -13.66 -1.79
N LYS A 105 -0.89 -14.77 -2.48
CA LYS A 105 0.07 -15.79 -2.11
C LYS A 105 1.11 -16.03 -3.22
N GLU A 106 2.23 -16.62 -2.82
CA GLU A 106 3.23 -17.20 -3.72
C GLU A 106 3.67 -16.24 -4.83
N ASN A 107 3.51 -16.64 -6.06
CA ASN A 107 3.93 -15.91 -7.25
C ASN A 107 3.24 -14.56 -7.44
N ASN A 108 2.12 -14.32 -6.77
CA ASN A 108 1.45 -13.04 -6.76
C ASN A 108 1.88 -12.16 -5.59
N PHE A 109 2.60 -12.72 -4.62
CA PHE A 109 3.12 -11.99 -3.45
C PHE A 109 4.61 -11.69 -3.58
N TYR A 110 5.46 -12.73 -3.60
CA TYR A 110 6.91 -12.55 -3.42
C TYR A 110 7.59 -11.67 -4.46
N PRO A 111 7.37 -11.83 -5.77
CA PRO A 111 8.03 -10.97 -6.76
C PRO A 111 7.64 -9.50 -6.62
N PHE A 112 6.38 -9.24 -6.26
CA PHE A 112 5.85 -7.88 -6.11
C PHE A 112 6.26 -7.24 -4.79
N ALA A 113 6.41 -8.02 -3.71
CA ALA A 113 6.96 -7.52 -2.44
C ALA A 113 8.41 -7.06 -2.64
N ILE A 114 9.20 -7.85 -3.37
CA ILE A 114 10.58 -7.49 -3.72
C ILE A 114 10.61 -6.22 -4.58
N ASP A 115 9.73 -6.10 -5.58
CA ASP A 115 9.61 -4.91 -6.43
C ASP A 115 9.30 -3.65 -5.60
N TRP A 116 8.36 -3.73 -4.66
CA TRP A 116 8.09 -2.64 -3.73
C TRP A 116 9.34 -2.22 -2.96
N LYS A 117 10.13 -3.20 -2.48
CA LYS A 117 11.35 -2.92 -1.72
C LYS A 117 12.47 -2.33 -2.58
N GLU A 118 12.72 -2.90 -3.76
CA GLU A 118 13.77 -2.43 -4.68
C GLU A 118 13.56 -0.98 -5.12
N LEU A 119 12.31 -0.55 -5.26
CA LEU A 119 11.95 0.80 -5.70
C LEU A 119 11.57 1.74 -4.54
N SER A 120 11.85 1.35 -3.29
CA SER A 120 11.48 2.13 -2.10
C SER A 120 12.42 3.29 -1.78
N ASP A 121 13.57 3.41 -2.46
CA ASP A 121 14.60 4.38 -2.09
C ASP A 121 15.00 4.27 -0.61
N GLU A 122 15.15 3.02 -0.14
CA GLU A 122 15.44 2.62 1.26
C GLU A 122 14.40 3.04 2.31
N LYS A 123 13.28 3.61 1.89
CA LYS A 123 12.19 3.98 2.78
C LYS A 123 11.39 2.77 3.26
N ILE A 124 10.49 3.00 4.20
CA ILE A 124 9.72 1.96 4.87
C ILE A 124 8.64 1.42 3.94
N ILE A 125 8.66 0.12 3.74
CA ILE A 125 7.60 -0.65 3.10
C ILE A 125 7.08 -1.69 4.09
N CYS A 126 5.77 -1.69 4.31
CA CYS A 126 5.07 -2.64 5.17
C CYS A 126 3.96 -3.33 4.38
N PRO A 127 4.24 -4.42 3.65
CA PRO A 127 3.21 -5.17 2.94
C PRO A 127 2.06 -5.57 3.85
N GLY A 128 0.83 -5.34 3.39
CA GLY A 128 -0.39 -5.79 4.04
C GLY A 128 -0.62 -7.27 3.79
N LEU A 129 -0.66 -8.07 4.84
CA LEU A 129 -0.90 -9.51 4.78
C LEU A 129 -2.38 -9.81 4.96
N GLY A 130 -2.91 -10.69 4.12
CA GLY A 130 -4.33 -11.02 4.06
C GLY A 130 -4.76 -12.06 5.10
N ILE A 131 -4.57 -11.81 6.40
CA ILE A 131 -4.94 -12.76 7.47
C ILE A 131 -6.43 -13.12 7.50
N TYR A 132 -7.29 -12.27 6.95
CA TYR A 132 -8.72 -12.58 6.84
C TYR A 132 -8.99 -13.80 5.93
N PHE A 133 -8.10 -14.10 4.99
CA PHE A 133 -8.20 -15.28 4.14
C PHE A 133 -7.91 -16.60 4.86
N MET A 134 -7.39 -16.56 6.09
CA MET A 134 -7.28 -17.75 6.95
C MET A 134 -8.66 -18.23 7.45
N SER A 135 -9.68 -17.37 7.37
CA SER A 135 -11.04 -17.78 7.74
C SER A 135 -11.56 -18.85 6.79
N PRO A 136 -12.18 -19.95 7.30
CA PRO A 136 -12.80 -20.99 6.48
C PRO A 136 -13.93 -20.45 5.58
N ASN A 137 -14.53 -19.33 5.96
CA ASN A 137 -15.58 -18.69 5.16
C ASN A 137 -15.03 -17.84 4.00
N GLU A 138 -13.71 -17.71 3.89
CA GLU A 138 -13.03 -16.95 2.84
C GLU A 138 -12.24 -17.91 1.94
N LYS A 139 -10.93 -17.99 2.10
CA LYS A 139 -10.04 -18.81 1.23
C LYS A 139 -9.34 -19.95 1.96
N ASP A 140 -9.54 -20.06 3.25
CA ASP A 140 -8.95 -21.09 4.11
C ASP A 140 -7.42 -21.20 3.97
N TRP A 141 -6.73 -20.04 3.97
CA TRP A 141 -5.27 -19.99 3.91
C TRP A 141 -4.68 -20.58 5.19
N SER A 142 -3.59 -21.31 5.05
CA SER A 142 -2.88 -21.86 6.19
C SER A 142 -2.12 -20.78 6.97
N LEU A 143 -1.84 -21.05 8.24
CA LEU A 143 -0.93 -20.23 9.02
C LEU A 143 0.46 -20.16 8.39
N ASP A 144 0.91 -21.26 7.79
CA ASP A 144 2.22 -21.33 7.13
C ASP A 144 2.33 -20.37 5.94
N ASP A 145 1.25 -20.12 5.21
CA ASP A 145 1.23 -19.11 4.12
C ASP A 145 1.60 -17.73 4.67
N ILE A 146 0.92 -17.31 5.75
CA ILE A 146 1.15 -15.99 6.38
C ILE A 146 2.52 -15.92 7.05
N THR A 147 2.92 -16.97 7.77
CA THR A 147 4.24 -17.02 8.43
C THR A 147 5.37 -16.89 7.43
N ARG A 148 5.26 -17.57 6.28
CA ARG A 148 6.25 -17.48 5.21
C ARG A 148 6.33 -16.10 4.59
N GLU A 149 5.18 -15.43 4.39
CA GLU A 149 5.15 -14.04 3.92
C GLU A 149 5.84 -13.10 4.92
N MET A 150 5.59 -13.28 6.22
CA MET A 150 6.27 -12.52 7.28
C MET A 150 7.78 -12.74 7.28
N GLU A 151 8.24 -13.98 7.14
CA GLU A 151 9.65 -14.31 7.11
C GLU A 151 10.36 -13.67 5.91
N VAL A 152 9.77 -13.78 4.72
CA VAL A 152 10.34 -13.19 3.50
C VAL A 152 10.38 -11.67 3.60
N THR A 153 9.30 -11.02 4.02
CA THR A 153 9.30 -9.55 4.16
C THR A 153 10.36 -9.08 5.15
N ARG A 154 10.52 -9.78 6.27
CA ARG A 154 11.58 -9.49 7.25
C ARG A 154 12.98 -9.67 6.69
N GLN A 155 13.23 -10.74 5.91
CA GLN A 155 14.53 -10.99 5.27
C GLN A 155 14.94 -9.87 4.32
N PHE A 156 13.98 -9.24 3.66
CA PHE A 156 14.21 -8.08 2.79
C PHE A 156 14.19 -6.73 3.54
N GLY A 157 14.16 -6.74 4.87
CA GLY A 157 14.15 -5.51 5.68
C GLY A 157 12.87 -4.70 5.55
N MET A 158 11.75 -5.35 5.28
CA MET A 158 10.42 -4.76 5.28
C MET A 158 9.71 -5.01 6.61
N GLY A 159 8.75 -4.11 6.95
CA GLY A 159 7.75 -4.41 7.94
C GLY A 159 6.63 -5.28 7.37
N HIS A 160 5.57 -5.46 8.13
CA HIS A 160 4.31 -6.04 7.65
C HIS A 160 3.14 -5.51 8.47
N ALA A 161 2.00 -5.40 7.81
CA ALA A 161 0.73 -5.00 8.40
C ALA A 161 -0.29 -6.12 8.18
N TYR A 162 -1.32 -6.17 9.01
CA TYR A 162 -2.30 -7.26 8.96
C TYR A 162 -3.70 -6.73 8.67
N PHE A 163 -4.33 -7.23 7.64
CA PHE A 163 -5.72 -6.90 7.38
C PHE A 163 -6.60 -8.10 7.75
N ARG A 164 -7.39 -7.99 8.77
CA ARG A 164 -7.63 -6.85 9.69
C ARG A 164 -7.72 -7.33 11.14
N SER A 165 -7.72 -6.41 12.10
CA SER A 165 -7.71 -6.66 13.55
C SER A 165 -8.80 -7.63 14.05
N LYS A 166 -10.00 -7.61 13.45
CA LYS A 166 -11.09 -8.55 13.76
C LYS A 166 -10.64 -10.03 13.76
N PHE A 167 -9.73 -10.40 12.88
CA PHE A 167 -9.30 -11.79 12.72
C PHE A 167 -8.23 -12.22 13.73
N PHE A 168 -7.70 -11.29 14.53
CA PHE A 168 -6.89 -11.64 15.71
C PHE A 168 -7.74 -12.00 16.92
N THR A 169 -8.94 -11.43 17.02
CA THR A 169 -9.81 -11.64 18.20
C THR A 169 -10.76 -12.81 18.03
N ASP A 170 -11.23 -13.08 16.82
CA ASP A 170 -12.25 -14.08 16.55
C ASP A 170 -11.68 -15.51 16.38
N ASN A 171 -10.37 -15.69 16.15
CA ASN A 171 -9.73 -16.96 15.83
C ASN A 171 -8.65 -17.42 16.82
N ILE A 172 -8.52 -16.77 17.98
CA ILE A 172 -7.71 -17.30 19.08
C ILE A 172 -8.55 -18.32 19.84
N LYS A 173 -8.63 -19.52 19.30
CA LYS A 173 -9.11 -20.72 20.01
C LYS A 173 -8.01 -21.77 19.99
#